data_970265fed774a693d3b22dfa6ebadc95
#
_entry.id   970265fed774a693d3b22dfa6ebadc95
#
_cell.length_a   1.000
_cell.length_b   1.000
_cell.length_c   1.000
_cell.angle_alpha   90.00
_cell.angle_beta   90.00
_cell.angle_gamma   90.00
#
_symmetry.space_group_name_H-M   'P 1'
#
loop_
_entity.id
_entity.type
_entity.pdbx_description
1 polymer ?
#
loop_
_entity_poly.entity_id
_entity_poly.type
_entity_poly.pdbx_seq_one_letter_code
_entity_poly.pdbx_strand_id
1 'polypeptide(L)'
;MSHLVRPDRPISPQAMAIHRITEEMVADKPWIEEIIPHYHGSPWYVAHNASFDRRVLPEMHGEWICTMKLARRLWPGIKYSNMGLYKSRKLNVTTPPGLHHHRALYDCYITAALLLDIINVSGWTPDEMADITGRPALLTTFTFGKYRGKAVAEIAENDPGYLRWLFNNLDRMSPELRLTLRHYLGE
;
A
#
# COMPACT_ATOMS: atom_id res chain seq x y z
N MET A 1 -15.07 7.47 11.97
CA MET A 1 -14.98 6.61 13.16
C MET A 1 -13.53 6.14 13.29
N SER A 2 -13.00 6.01 14.50
CA SER A 2 -11.63 5.54 14.75
C SER A 2 -11.60 4.86 16.12
N HIS A 3 -10.91 3.72 16.21
CA HIS A 3 -10.78 2.93 17.44
C HIS A 3 -9.32 2.58 17.70
N LEU A 4 -8.93 2.55 18.99
CA LEU A 4 -7.77 1.78 19.42
C LEU A 4 -8.24 0.36 19.70
N VAL A 5 -7.41 -0.60 19.36
CA VAL A 5 -7.65 -2.02 19.60
C VAL A 5 -6.53 -2.62 20.42
N ARG A 6 -6.86 -3.64 21.22
CA ARG A 6 -5.87 -4.40 21.98
C ARG A 6 -5.09 -5.29 21.02
N PRO A 7 -3.75 -5.23 20.98
CA PRO A 7 -2.95 -6.12 20.16
C PRO A 7 -2.85 -7.52 20.79
N ASP A 8 -2.67 -8.54 19.96
CA ASP A 8 -2.44 -9.94 20.36
C ASP A 8 -1.02 -10.19 20.91
N ARG A 9 -0.12 -9.23 20.71
CA ARG A 9 1.29 -9.27 21.13
C ARG A 9 1.72 -7.95 21.73
N PRO A 10 2.73 -7.96 22.64
CA PRO A 10 3.28 -6.72 23.16
C PRO A 10 3.77 -5.78 22.05
N ILE A 11 3.52 -4.49 22.23
CA ILE A 11 3.97 -3.45 21.30
C ILE A 11 5.47 -3.28 21.46
N SER A 12 6.24 -3.41 20.37
CA SER A 12 7.68 -3.22 20.45
C SER A 12 8.05 -1.77 20.81
N PRO A 13 9.17 -1.54 21.55
CA PRO A 13 9.64 -0.19 21.85
C PRO A 13 9.84 0.68 20.60
N GLN A 14 10.30 0.07 19.49
CA GLN A 14 10.48 0.76 18.21
C GLN A 14 9.14 1.23 17.63
N ALA A 15 8.11 0.40 17.69
CA ALA A 15 6.77 0.76 17.22
C ALA A 15 6.17 1.88 18.10
N MET A 16 6.27 1.76 19.44
CA MET A 16 5.82 2.80 20.37
C MET A 16 6.51 4.14 20.11
N ALA A 17 7.81 4.15 19.84
CA ALA A 17 8.55 5.37 19.52
C ALA A 17 8.03 6.06 18.24
N ILE A 18 7.50 5.28 17.29
CA ILE A 18 7.00 5.79 16.00
C ILE A 18 5.55 6.29 16.14
N HIS A 19 4.61 5.44 16.58
CA HIS A 19 3.18 5.78 16.60
C HIS A 19 2.68 6.33 17.94
N ARG A 20 3.50 6.29 18.99
CA ARG A 20 3.22 6.82 20.34
C ARG A 20 1.97 6.21 21.00
N ILE A 21 1.64 4.96 20.66
CA ILE A 21 0.61 4.18 21.35
C ILE A 21 1.33 3.28 22.34
N THR A 22 0.98 3.41 23.62
CA THR A 22 1.58 2.61 24.71
C THR A 22 0.69 1.40 25.02
N GLU A 23 1.27 0.40 25.72
CA GLU A 23 0.52 -0.76 26.20
C GLU A 23 -0.65 -0.34 27.10
N GLU A 24 -0.44 0.66 27.96
CA GLU A 24 -1.46 1.18 28.85
C GLU A 24 -2.67 1.75 28.08
N MET A 25 -2.42 2.43 26.96
CA MET A 25 -3.50 3.01 26.13
C MET A 25 -4.40 1.97 25.47
N VAL A 26 -3.95 0.74 25.34
CA VAL A 26 -4.67 -0.33 24.65
C VAL A 26 -5.09 -1.49 25.56
N ALA A 27 -4.65 -1.49 26.82
CA ALA A 27 -4.86 -2.60 27.76
C ALA A 27 -6.35 -2.93 27.99
N ASP A 28 -7.20 -1.91 28.01
CA ASP A 28 -8.65 -2.00 28.23
C ASP A 28 -9.47 -1.91 26.92
N LYS A 29 -8.81 -1.94 25.76
CA LYS A 29 -9.49 -1.79 24.48
C LYS A 29 -9.99 -3.16 23.98
N PRO A 30 -11.06 -3.17 23.15
CA PRO A 30 -11.57 -4.39 22.53
C PRO A 30 -10.55 -4.99 21.55
N TRP A 31 -10.74 -6.26 21.24
CA TRP A 31 -9.98 -6.93 20.20
C TRP A 31 -10.41 -6.46 18.82
N ILE A 32 -9.57 -6.68 17.80
CA ILE A 32 -9.85 -6.27 16.42
C ILE A 32 -11.12 -6.93 15.88
N GLU A 33 -11.37 -8.19 16.23
CA GLU A 33 -12.55 -8.96 15.81
C GLU A 33 -13.86 -8.37 16.33
N GLU A 34 -13.83 -7.73 17.49
CA GLU A 34 -15.01 -7.05 18.07
C GLU A 34 -15.30 -5.71 17.37
N ILE A 35 -14.28 -5.07 16.82
CA ILE A 35 -14.37 -3.73 16.21
C ILE A 35 -14.65 -3.80 14.70
N ILE A 36 -14.07 -4.76 13.99
CA ILE A 36 -14.17 -4.87 12.53
C ILE A 36 -15.61 -4.89 12.01
N PRO A 37 -16.60 -5.56 12.67
CA PRO A 37 -17.98 -5.52 12.21
C PRO A 37 -18.57 -4.11 12.04
N HIS A 38 -18.09 -3.12 12.81
CA HIS A 38 -18.53 -1.72 12.66
C HIS A 38 -18.08 -1.06 11.35
N TYR A 39 -17.13 -1.69 10.65
CA TYR A 39 -16.58 -1.22 9.38
C TYR A 39 -17.05 -2.04 8.18
N HIS A 40 -17.87 -3.08 8.39
CA HIS A 40 -18.49 -3.84 7.32
C HIS A 40 -19.59 -3.05 6.61
N GLY A 41 -20.03 -3.54 5.44
CA GLY A 41 -21.18 -3.01 4.70
C GLY A 41 -20.81 -2.01 3.61
N SER A 42 -19.52 -1.68 3.43
CA SER A 42 -19.09 -0.93 2.26
C SER A 42 -18.82 -1.88 1.08
N PRO A 43 -19.23 -1.55 -0.15
CA PRO A 43 -18.86 -2.32 -1.33
C PRO A 43 -17.36 -2.19 -1.66
N TRP A 44 -16.71 -1.10 -1.25
CA TRP A 44 -15.28 -0.87 -1.47
C TRP A 44 -14.55 -0.47 -0.19
N TYR A 45 -13.32 -0.97 -0.05
CA TYR A 45 -12.38 -0.58 0.99
C TYR A 45 -11.14 0.04 0.35
N VAL A 46 -10.70 1.17 0.86
CA VAL A 46 -9.56 1.90 0.31
C VAL A 46 -8.38 1.84 1.26
N ALA A 47 -7.22 1.46 0.75
CA ALA A 47 -5.98 1.50 1.52
C ALA A 47 -4.79 1.90 0.64
N HIS A 48 -3.72 2.38 1.29
CA HIS A 48 -2.45 2.62 0.63
C HIS A 48 -1.52 1.42 0.82
N ASN A 49 -1.25 0.65 -0.23
CA ASN A 49 -0.66 -0.68 -0.19
C ASN A 49 -1.63 -1.76 0.37
N ALA A 50 -2.84 -1.79 -0.17
CA ALA A 50 -3.96 -2.61 0.28
C ALA A 50 -3.64 -4.11 0.47
N SER A 51 -2.61 -4.65 -0.17
CA SER A 51 -2.16 -6.03 0.04
C SER A 51 -1.65 -6.27 1.48
N PHE A 52 -1.13 -5.24 2.14
CA PHE A 52 -0.75 -5.31 3.55
C PHE A 52 -1.99 -5.37 4.43
N ASP A 53 -2.93 -4.44 4.24
CA ASP A 53 -4.15 -4.34 5.05
C ASP A 53 -5.00 -5.61 4.94
N ARG A 54 -5.18 -6.13 3.72
CA ARG A 54 -5.89 -7.41 3.47
C ARG A 54 -5.29 -8.61 4.19
N ARG A 55 -4.01 -8.59 4.50
CA ARG A 55 -3.32 -9.70 5.18
C ARG A 55 -3.42 -9.61 6.69
N VAL A 56 -3.53 -8.40 7.25
CA VAL A 56 -3.49 -8.18 8.71
C VAL A 56 -4.88 -7.93 9.31
N LEU A 57 -5.85 -7.50 8.50
CA LEU A 57 -7.23 -7.34 8.95
C LEU A 57 -7.98 -8.65 8.83
N PRO A 58 -9.00 -8.89 9.70
CA PRO A 58 -10.01 -9.91 9.46
C PRO A 58 -10.68 -9.72 8.09
N GLU A 59 -11.41 -10.73 7.63
CA GLU A 59 -12.06 -10.71 6.32
C GLU A 59 -13.02 -9.52 6.20
N MET A 60 -12.81 -8.71 5.17
CA MET A 60 -13.65 -7.58 4.81
C MET A 60 -14.44 -7.94 3.55
N HIS A 61 -15.77 -7.98 3.66
CA HIS A 61 -16.66 -8.36 2.56
C HIS A 61 -16.88 -7.18 1.59
N GLY A 62 -15.90 -6.90 0.76
CA GLY A 62 -15.96 -5.85 -0.24
C GLY A 62 -14.70 -5.84 -1.10
N GLU A 63 -14.74 -5.07 -2.18
CA GLU A 63 -13.61 -4.93 -3.08
C GLU A 63 -12.58 -3.94 -2.55
N TRP A 64 -11.32 -4.13 -2.91
CA TRP A 64 -10.24 -3.28 -2.44
C TRP A 64 -9.72 -2.35 -3.52
N ILE A 65 -9.56 -1.09 -3.16
CA ILE A 65 -8.95 -0.04 -3.97
C ILE A 65 -7.60 0.33 -3.34
N CYS A 66 -6.51 0.13 -4.09
CA CYS A 66 -5.14 0.40 -3.65
C CYS A 66 -4.61 1.70 -4.25
N THR A 67 -4.63 2.79 -3.49
CA THR A 67 -4.16 4.10 -3.97
C THR A 67 -2.70 4.08 -4.44
N MET A 68 -1.85 3.21 -3.89
CA MET A 68 -0.47 3.04 -4.37
C MET A 68 -0.41 2.45 -5.79
N LYS A 69 -1.23 1.43 -6.10
CA LYS A 69 -1.29 0.84 -7.45
C LYS A 69 -1.84 1.84 -8.47
N LEU A 70 -2.89 2.56 -8.10
CA LEU A 70 -3.47 3.61 -8.93
C LEU A 70 -2.46 4.73 -9.22
N ALA A 71 -1.76 5.20 -8.18
CA ALA A 71 -0.72 6.22 -8.31
C ALA A 71 0.44 5.77 -9.24
N ARG A 72 0.85 4.51 -9.17
CA ARG A 72 1.87 3.95 -10.07
C ARG A 72 1.44 4.00 -11.53
N ARG A 73 0.14 3.81 -11.79
CA ARG A 73 -0.41 3.88 -13.15
C ARG A 73 -0.50 5.32 -13.68
N LEU A 74 -0.88 6.27 -12.81
CA LEU A 74 -1.05 7.68 -13.22
C LEU A 74 0.27 8.45 -13.29
N TRP A 75 1.17 8.20 -12.36
CA TRP A 75 2.38 8.99 -12.17
C TRP A 75 3.62 8.09 -12.06
N PRO A 76 4.13 7.55 -13.17
CA PRO A 76 5.33 6.71 -13.14
C PRO A 76 6.57 7.50 -12.68
N GLY A 77 7.50 6.81 -12.00
CA GLY A 77 8.81 7.36 -11.68
C GLY A 77 8.90 8.23 -10.41
N ILE A 78 7.86 8.29 -9.57
CA ILE A 78 7.88 9.04 -8.30
C ILE A 78 7.95 8.11 -7.08
N LYS A 79 8.10 8.69 -5.88
CA LYS A 79 8.04 7.92 -4.64
C LYS A 79 6.59 7.60 -4.28
N TYR A 80 6.26 6.30 -4.14
CA TYR A 80 4.89 5.84 -3.89
C TYR A 80 4.59 5.57 -2.41
N SER A 81 5.43 6.00 -1.47
CA SER A 81 5.02 6.04 -0.07
C SER A 81 3.93 7.08 0.14
N ASN A 82 3.06 6.88 1.14
CA ASN A 82 1.96 7.79 1.44
C ASN A 82 2.45 9.25 1.54
N MET A 83 3.49 9.50 2.34
CA MET A 83 4.10 10.83 2.45
C MET A 83 4.86 11.29 1.20
N GLY A 84 5.38 10.38 0.40
CA GLY A 84 6.01 10.71 -0.89
C GLY A 84 4.99 11.30 -1.87
N LEU A 85 3.83 10.66 -1.96
CA LEU A 85 2.71 11.12 -2.78
C LEU A 85 2.08 12.41 -2.22
N TYR A 86 1.90 12.50 -0.89
CA TYR A 86 1.44 13.74 -0.25
C TYR A 86 2.26 14.96 -0.69
N LYS A 87 3.59 14.85 -0.63
CA LYS A 87 4.52 15.93 -1.00
C LYS A 87 4.53 16.18 -2.51
N SER A 88 4.67 15.14 -3.34
CA SER A 88 4.81 15.29 -4.79
C SER A 88 3.53 15.78 -5.46
N ARG A 89 2.36 15.38 -4.93
CA ARG A 89 1.06 15.83 -5.42
C ARG A 89 0.56 17.12 -4.74
N LYS A 90 1.30 17.63 -3.74
CA LYS A 90 0.93 18.82 -2.96
C LYS A 90 -0.49 18.73 -2.40
N LEU A 91 -0.83 17.55 -1.85
CA LEU A 91 -2.18 17.30 -1.36
C LEU A 91 -2.52 18.26 -0.22
N ASN A 92 -3.71 18.85 -0.27
CA ASN A 92 -4.22 19.64 0.83
C ASN A 92 -4.98 18.74 1.81
N VAL A 93 -4.46 18.61 3.02
CA VAL A 93 -5.02 17.74 4.06
C VAL A 93 -5.15 18.48 5.36
N THR A 94 -6.37 18.58 5.87
CA THR A 94 -6.64 19.10 7.20
C THR A 94 -6.93 17.93 8.14
N THR A 95 -6.11 17.78 9.18
CA THR A 95 -6.27 16.73 10.17
C THR A 95 -6.75 17.31 11.50
N PRO A 96 -7.44 16.53 12.34
CA PRO A 96 -7.79 16.93 13.71
C PRO A 96 -6.54 17.34 14.51
N PRO A 97 -6.68 18.31 15.45
CA PRO A 97 -5.57 18.72 16.32
C PRO A 97 -4.97 17.51 17.08
N GLY A 98 -3.65 17.50 17.20
CA GLY A 98 -2.92 16.44 17.91
C GLY A 98 -2.69 15.15 17.13
N LEU A 99 -3.26 15.03 15.93
CA LEU A 99 -3.01 13.89 15.05
C LEU A 99 -1.69 14.10 14.28
N HIS A 100 -0.82 13.11 14.31
CA HIS A 100 0.51 13.21 13.69
C HIS A 100 0.81 12.02 12.78
N HIS A 101 1.80 12.17 11.92
CA HIS A 101 2.33 11.13 11.03
C HIS A 101 2.66 9.83 11.80
N HIS A 102 2.45 8.68 11.16
CA HIS A 102 2.53 7.35 11.75
C HIS A 102 1.41 6.97 12.74
N ARG A 103 0.39 7.81 12.88
CA ARG A 103 -0.90 7.36 13.42
C ARG A 103 -1.76 6.90 12.26
N ALA A 104 -2.31 5.69 12.35
CA ALA A 104 -3.11 5.11 11.25
C ALA A 104 -4.21 6.06 10.76
N LEU A 105 -4.89 6.77 11.67
CA LEU A 105 -5.89 7.76 11.31
C LEU A 105 -5.31 8.91 10.48
N TYR A 106 -4.10 9.40 10.80
CA TYR A 106 -3.42 10.42 10.01
C TYR A 106 -3.16 9.93 8.59
N ASP A 107 -2.65 8.71 8.46
CA ASP A 107 -2.37 8.09 7.17
C ASP A 107 -3.65 7.84 6.36
N CYS A 108 -4.80 7.61 7.03
CA CYS A 108 -6.11 7.56 6.38
C CYS A 108 -6.53 8.90 5.77
N TYR A 109 -6.28 10.04 6.45
CA TYR A 109 -6.56 11.37 5.88
C TYR A 109 -5.73 11.63 4.61
N ILE A 110 -4.43 11.26 4.63
CA ILE A 110 -3.57 11.38 3.45
C ILE A 110 -4.07 10.46 2.32
N THR A 111 -4.44 9.22 2.64
CA THR A 111 -4.96 8.26 1.66
C THR A 111 -6.28 8.74 1.05
N ALA A 112 -7.17 9.33 1.84
CA ALA A 112 -8.42 9.89 1.34
C ALA A 112 -8.19 11.08 0.39
N ALA A 113 -7.30 12.01 0.76
CA ALA A 113 -6.94 13.12 -0.11
C ALA A 113 -6.27 12.64 -1.42
N LEU A 114 -5.42 11.62 -1.34
CA LEU A 114 -4.81 11.00 -2.51
C LEU A 114 -5.87 10.34 -3.41
N LEU A 115 -6.85 9.67 -2.82
CA LEU A 115 -7.93 9.06 -3.60
C LEU A 115 -8.73 10.13 -4.36
N LEU A 116 -9.04 11.25 -3.71
CA LEU A 116 -9.74 12.37 -4.36
C LEU A 116 -8.91 12.96 -5.52
N ASP A 117 -7.60 13.14 -5.34
CA ASP A 117 -6.69 13.59 -6.40
C ASP A 117 -6.66 12.59 -7.56
N ILE A 118 -6.60 11.29 -7.27
CA ILE A 118 -6.67 10.22 -8.28
C ILE A 118 -7.98 10.31 -9.07
N ILE A 119 -9.13 10.41 -8.41
CA ILE A 119 -10.44 10.53 -9.05
C ILE A 119 -10.49 11.76 -9.94
N ASN A 120 -10.05 12.90 -9.44
CA ASN A 120 -10.06 14.17 -10.19
C ASN A 120 -9.19 14.11 -11.45
N VAL A 121 -8.04 13.43 -11.38
CA VAL A 121 -7.11 13.34 -12.52
C VAL A 121 -7.55 12.28 -13.53
N SER A 122 -8.04 11.14 -13.06
CA SER A 122 -8.33 9.97 -13.90
C SER A 122 -9.78 9.90 -14.40
N GLY A 123 -10.72 10.40 -13.60
CA GLY A 123 -12.15 10.16 -13.82
C GLY A 123 -12.60 8.72 -13.58
N TRP A 124 -11.75 7.87 -13.03
CA TRP A 124 -12.09 6.44 -12.82
C TRP A 124 -13.23 6.27 -11.82
N THR A 125 -14.11 5.35 -12.14
CA THR A 125 -15.14 4.85 -11.23
C THR A 125 -14.54 3.94 -10.16
N PRO A 126 -15.24 3.69 -9.05
CA PRO A 126 -14.79 2.74 -8.03
C PRO A 126 -14.51 1.34 -8.58
N ASP A 127 -15.35 0.84 -9.49
CA ASP A 127 -15.17 -0.48 -10.12
C ASP A 127 -13.91 -0.54 -10.98
N GLU A 128 -13.63 0.49 -11.76
CA GLU A 128 -12.38 0.59 -12.54
C GLU A 128 -11.16 0.64 -11.64
N MET A 129 -11.23 1.36 -10.52
CA MET A 129 -10.14 1.42 -9.53
C MET A 129 -9.92 0.08 -8.84
N ALA A 130 -10.99 -0.66 -8.52
CA ALA A 130 -10.92 -2.00 -7.95
C ALA A 130 -10.31 -2.99 -8.96
N ASP A 131 -10.73 -2.95 -10.23
CA ASP A 131 -10.17 -3.76 -11.30
C ASP A 131 -8.67 -3.49 -11.51
N ILE A 132 -8.26 -2.21 -11.57
CA ILE A 132 -6.83 -1.84 -11.62
C ILE A 132 -6.07 -2.40 -10.40
N THR A 133 -6.67 -2.35 -9.23
CA THR A 133 -6.09 -2.88 -7.99
C THR A 133 -5.90 -4.40 -8.05
N GLY A 134 -6.86 -5.12 -8.63
CA GLY A 134 -6.81 -6.57 -8.80
C GLY A 134 -5.73 -7.03 -9.79
N ARG A 135 -5.33 -6.19 -10.73
CA ARG A 135 -4.31 -6.53 -11.73
C ARG A 135 -2.89 -6.46 -11.12
N PRO A 136 -1.98 -7.32 -11.54
CA PRO A 136 -0.57 -7.19 -11.18
C PRO A 136 -0.01 -5.89 -11.80
N ALA A 137 0.86 -5.20 -11.05
CA ALA A 137 1.53 -3.98 -11.50
C ALA A 137 3.01 -4.26 -11.76
N LEU A 138 3.62 -3.52 -12.70
CA LEU A 138 5.06 -3.58 -12.91
C LEU A 138 5.81 -3.16 -11.65
N LEU A 139 6.82 -3.92 -11.27
CA LEU A 139 7.73 -3.55 -10.20
C LEU A 139 8.66 -2.44 -10.71
N THR A 140 8.83 -1.41 -9.90
CA THR A 140 9.76 -0.30 -10.21
C THR A 140 11.16 -0.56 -9.70
N THR A 141 11.28 -1.32 -8.61
CA THR A 141 12.55 -1.65 -7.95
C THR A 141 12.58 -3.11 -7.53
N PHE A 142 13.78 -3.70 -7.51
CA PHE A 142 13.98 -5.01 -6.94
C PHE A 142 13.90 -4.96 -5.41
N THR A 143 13.11 -5.85 -4.80
CA THR A 143 12.99 -5.99 -3.34
C THR A 143 13.88 -7.09 -2.78
N PHE A 144 14.55 -7.87 -3.64
CA PHE A 144 15.37 -9.02 -3.30
C PHE A 144 16.55 -9.21 -4.28
N GLY A 145 17.42 -10.17 -3.99
CA GLY A 145 18.51 -10.62 -4.87
C GLY A 145 19.65 -9.60 -5.01
N LYS A 146 20.49 -9.85 -6.02
CA LYS A 146 21.72 -9.09 -6.32
C LYS A 146 21.49 -7.59 -6.45
N TYR A 147 20.34 -7.20 -7.00
CA TYR A 147 20.01 -5.81 -7.31
C TYR A 147 18.94 -5.22 -6.39
N ARG A 148 18.84 -5.72 -5.15
CA ARG A 148 17.89 -5.18 -4.17
C ARG A 148 18.03 -3.66 -4.03
N GLY A 149 16.90 -2.94 -4.15
CA GLY A 149 16.82 -1.48 -4.07
C GLY A 149 17.14 -0.74 -5.37
N LYS A 150 17.60 -1.43 -6.42
CA LYS A 150 17.83 -0.84 -7.75
C LYS A 150 16.57 -0.82 -8.59
N ALA A 151 16.49 0.16 -9.49
CA ALA A 151 15.40 0.26 -10.45
C ALA A 151 15.44 -0.93 -11.44
N VAL A 152 14.27 -1.54 -11.70
CA VAL A 152 14.19 -2.66 -12.67
C VAL A 152 14.55 -2.19 -14.08
N ALA A 153 14.13 -0.99 -14.48
CA ALA A 153 14.47 -0.42 -15.77
C ALA A 153 15.98 -0.28 -15.97
N GLU A 154 16.70 0.23 -14.96
CA GLU A 154 18.17 0.34 -14.98
C GLU A 154 18.85 -1.03 -15.18
N ILE A 155 18.34 -2.06 -14.52
CA ILE A 155 18.91 -3.41 -14.66
C ILE A 155 18.51 -4.05 -16.00
N ALA A 156 17.34 -3.75 -16.52
CA ALA A 156 16.94 -4.20 -17.85
C ALA A 156 17.87 -3.68 -18.96
N GLU A 157 18.38 -2.46 -18.80
CA GLU A 157 19.32 -1.85 -19.73
C GLU A 157 20.76 -2.40 -19.53
N ASN A 158 21.21 -2.49 -18.27
CA ASN A 158 22.61 -2.76 -17.96
C ASN A 158 22.95 -4.25 -17.76
N ASP A 159 21.98 -5.07 -17.32
CA ASP A 159 22.16 -6.51 -17.10
C ASP A 159 20.86 -7.29 -17.45
N PRO A 160 20.41 -7.29 -18.72
CA PRO A 160 19.21 -8.02 -19.13
C PRO A 160 19.38 -9.55 -18.94
N GLY A 161 20.60 -10.03 -18.88
CA GLY A 161 20.91 -11.44 -18.57
C GLY A 161 20.42 -11.86 -17.19
N TYR A 162 20.48 -10.96 -16.21
CA TYR A 162 19.95 -11.22 -14.87
C TYR A 162 18.41 -11.36 -14.87
N LEU A 163 17.70 -10.58 -15.67
CA LEU A 163 16.26 -10.70 -15.81
C LEU A 163 15.87 -12.05 -16.43
N ARG A 164 16.57 -12.46 -17.49
CA ARG A 164 16.37 -13.79 -18.12
C ARG A 164 16.67 -14.91 -17.14
N TRP A 165 17.76 -14.79 -16.38
CA TRP A 165 18.09 -15.77 -15.37
C TRP A 165 17.01 -15.89 -14.30
N LEU A 166 16.49 -14.77 -13.77
CA LEU A 166 15.38 -14.76 -12.83
C LEU A 166 14.15 -15.44 -13.43
N PHE A 167 13.79 -15.11 -14.67
CA PHE A 167 12.61 -15.65 -15.34
C PHE A 167 12.67 -17.18 -15.51
N ASN A 168 13.87 -17.71 -15.77
CA ASN A 168 14.09 -19.13 -16.04
C ASN A 168 14.36 -19.98 -14.79
N ASN A 169 14.82 -19.38 -13.67
CA ASN A 169 15.31 -20.13 -12.52
C ASN A 169 14.52 -19.91 -11.23
N LEU A 170 13.53 -19.01 -11.20
CA LEU A 170 12.69 -18.82 -10.02
C LEU A 170 11.46 -19.72 -10.09
N ASP A 171 11.44 -20.77 -9.23
CA ASP A 171 10.30 -21.69 -9.14
C ASP A 171 9.02 -21.03 -8.66
N ARG A 172 9.13 -20.04 -7.77
CA ARG A 172 8.00 -19.27 -7.23
C ARG A 172 8.19 -17.79 -7.52
N MET A 173 7.39 -17.29 -8.43
CA MET A 173 7.43 -15.90 -8.87
C MET A 173 6.09 -15.24 -8.61
N SER A 174 6.10 -14.03 -7.98
CA SER A 174 4.86 -13.27 -7.83
C SER A 174 4.31 -12.85 -9.21
N PRO A 175 2.99 -12.65 -9.34
CA PRO A 175 2.38 -12.16 -10.59
C PRO A 175 3.00 -10.84 -11.07
N GLU A 176 3.33 -9.92 -10.14
CA GLU A 176 3.97 -8.65 -10.45
C GLU A 176 5.37 -8.84 -11.02
N LEU A 177 6.17 -9.72 -10.41
CA LEU A 177 7.51 -10.01 -10.89
C LEU A 177 7.45 -10.66 -12.28
N ARG A 178 6.58 -11.64 -12.48
CA ARG A 178 6.40 -12.32 -13.78
C ARG A 178 6.01 -11.32 -14.87
N LEU A 179 5.02 -10.46 -14.58
CA LEU A 179 4.60 -9.41 -15.51
C LEU A 179 5.74 -8.45 -15.84
N THR A 180 6.51 -8.06 -14.81
CA THR A 180 7.64 -7.12 -14.95
C THR A 180 8.74 -7.72 -15.81
N LEU A 181 9.13 -8.96 -15.56
CA LEU A 181 10.18 -9.63 -16.34
C LEU A 181 9.74 -9.79 -17.82
N ARG A 182 8.51 -10.23 -18.07
CA ARG A 182 7.97 -10.30 -19.45
C ARG A 182 8.01 -8.94 -20.14
N HIS A 183 7.55 -7.89 -19.46
CA HIS A 183 7.54 -6.54 -20.02
C HIS A 183 8.94 -6.10 -20.50
N TYR A 184 9.97 -6.29 -19.68
CA TYR A 184 11.33 -5.87 -20.01
C TYR A 184 12.09 -6.83 -20.91
N LEU A 185 11.67 -8.10 -21.01
CA LEU A 185 12.24 -9.09 -21.92
C LEU A 185 11.57 -9.13 -23.29
N GLY A 186 10.43 -8.42 -23.45
CA GLY A 186 9.67 -8.40 -24.70
C GLY A 186 8.87 -9.67 -24.97
N GLU A 187 8.43 -10.38 -23.90
CA GLU A 187 7.68 -11.65 -23.98
C GLU A 187 6.18 -11.45 -23.69
#